data_aa13d9de77c55a2f67124f032d84e7b9
#
_entry.id   aa13d9de77c55a2f67124f032d84e7b9
#
_cell.length_a   1.000
_cell.length_b   1.000
_cell.length_c   1.000
_cell.angle_alpha   90.00
_cell.angle_beta   90.00
_cell.angle_gamma   90.00
#
_symmetry.space_group_name_H-M   'P 1'
#
loop_
_entity.id
_entity.type
_entity.pdbx_description
1 polymer ?
#
loop_
_entity_poly.entity_id
_entity_poly.type
_entity_poly.pdbx_seq_one_letter_code
_entity_poly.pdbx_strand_id
1 'polypeptide(L)'
;MTTPVLKFSEDQSDAFDRVSEMLRSVGVNLKDEILTPFSETDANVMALIGKAGSGKTLLLAELCKALQAAGVEVVSGDYEGRRRKERRTLAVLAPTNKAASVLRQRGVPATTIHRILYTPVYDPEYERIADWLAGNGERPEIEELSDEALDRAKKFYDNNPSIPGALAAAGLRGSDFITGWKRRDYPLDIGFVDESSMLDERQFDDLKEIFPTLVLFGDPAQLAPVNQSGAMVFDALESDQTIVLSRIHRQDSDNPILDLAHALGDDRIGFDDFEAMIQEAAKRDDRVVYGQRVEVDLMARSPVLVWRNATRIRLINAFRTVYNAPDTALLPGEPLICDGIELPLKHRKKRIDLEARGLIKGAQVVYLGVGSRPGFSRLHVFGAEEPQVSAASIVKIEKPDEEEPFIPFAASMGAAFLHGAAVTVHKAQGSQWNTVQVFAPDLYVAAKMGRVEAGQPLWKRLAYVAITRAQDRLIWVVRNRLSRPTQPLTVDDLPARAAPLTLASEEQADP
;
A
#
# COMPACT_ATOMS: atom_id res chain seq x y z
N MET A 1 -3.96 25.18 -26.30
CA MET A 1 -3.00 24.92 -25.21
C MET A 1 -2.30 23.62 -25.59
N THR A 2 -1.07 23.69 -26.07
CA THR A 2 -0.27 22.52 -26.44
C THR A 2 0.22 21.88 -25.14
N THR A 3 -0.24 20.66 -24.89
CA THR A 3 0.26 19.80 -23.81
C THR A 3 1.78 19.70 -23.97
N PRO A 4 2.60 19.91 -22.93
CA PRO A 4 4.04 19.74 -23.04
C PRO A 4 4.34 18.29 -23.43
N VAL A 5 5.12 18.10 -24.48
CA VAL A 5 5.57 16.79 -24.94
C VAL A 5 6.54 16.28 -23.86
N LEU A 6 6.11 15.29 -23.08
CA LEU A 6 6.95 14.59 -22.15
C LEU A 6 8.15 14.00 -22.90
N LYS A 7 9.37 14.44 -22.57
CA LYS A 7 10.59 13.91 -23.13
C LYS A 7 11.04 12.71 -22.29
N PHE A 8 10.90 11.52 -22.82
CA PHE A 8 11.55 10.34 -22.25
C PHE A 8 13.07 10.47 -22.31
N SER A 9 13.75 9.89 -21.32
CA SER A 9 15.18 9.64 -21.48
C SER A 9 15.42 8.51 -22.49
N GLU A 10 16.66 8.33 -22.85
CA GLU A 10 17.04 7.31 -23.82
C GLU A 10 16.68 5.89 -23.36
N ASP A 11 16.94 5.56 -22.08
CA ASP A 11 16.58 4.27 -21.48
C ASP A 11 15.06 4.09 -21.29
N GLN A 12 14.31 5.16 -21.04
CA GLN A 12 12.85 5.11 -21.03
C GLN A 12 12.26 4.94 -22.43
N SER A 13 12.84 5.60 -23.44
CA SER A 13 12.43 5.42 -24.84
C SER A 13 12.70 3.99 -25.31
N ASP A 14 13.88 3.45 -25.03
CA ASP A 14 14.23 2.05 -25.33
C ASP A 14 13.28 1.08 -24.64
N ALA A 15 12.95 1.32 -23.36
CA ALA A 15 12.01 0.51 -22.61
C ALA A 15 10.59 0.56 -23.20
N PHE A 16 10.13 1.74 -23.61
CA PHE A 16 8.84 1.90 -24.28
C PHE A 16 8.80 1.15 -25.61
N ASP A 17 9.85 1.24 -26.41
CA ASP A 17 9.94 0.58 -27.72
C ASP A 17 9.98 -0.95 -27.56
N ARG A 18 10.76 -1.48 -26.61
CA ARG A 18 10.82 -2.94 -26.33
C ARG A 18 9.48 -3.50 -25.83
N VAL A 19 8.78 -2.79 -24.92
CA VAL A 19 7.42 -3.19 -24.50
C VAL A 19 6.45 -3.11 -25.68
N SER A 20 6.56 -2.08 -26.53
CA SER A 20 5.71 -1.94 -27.73
C SER A 20 5.94 -3.07 -28.73
N GLU A 21 7.17 -3.53 -28.88
CA GLU A 21 7.51 -4.66 -29.74
C GLU A 21 6.94 -5.98 -29.20
N MET A 22 7.05 -6.22 -27.88
CA MET A 22 6.41 -7.35 -27.23
C MET A 22 4.88 -7.31 -27.41
N LEU A 23 4.24 -6.16 -27.23
CA LEU A 23 2.81 -6.00 -27.43
C LEU A 23 2.41 -6.23 -28.91
N ARG A 24 3.25 -5.79 -29.84
CA ARG A 24 3.06 -6.03 -31.28
C ARG A 24 3.10 -7.52 -31.63
N SER A 25 4.00 -8.31 -30.99
CA SER A 25 4.04 -9.77 -31.21
C SER A 25 2.76 -10.48 -30.80
N VAL A 26 2.00 -9.92 -29.86
CA VAL A 26 0.69 -10.43 -29.42
C VAL A 26 -0.49 -9.69 -30.04
N GLY A 27 -0.28 -8.94 -31.12
CA GLY A 27 -1.32 -8.31 -31.92
C GLY A 27 -1.79 -6.95 -31.44
N VAL A 28 -1.01 -6.25 -30.62
CA VAL A 28 -1.32 -4.88 -30.18
C VAL A 28 -0.25 -3.93 -30.71
N ASN A 29 -0.54 -3.22 -31.76
CA ASN A 29 0.39 -2.26 -32.37
C ASN A 29 0.08 -0.85 -31.85
N LEU A 30 0.90 -0.35 -30.91
CA LEU A 30 0.72 0.96 -30.31
C LEU A 30 1.02 2.12 -31.28
N LYS A 31 1.91 1.89 -32.25
CA LYS A 31 2.34 2.93 -33.18
C LYS A 31 1.27 3.26 -34.22
N ASP A 32 0.59 2.24 -34.73
CA ASP A 32 -0.41 2.38 -35.77
C ASP A 32 -1.85 2.29 -35.19
N GLU A 33 -1.98 2.17 -33.87
CA GLU A 33 -3.27 2.01 -33.15
C GLU A 33 -4.11 0.84 -33.68
N ILE A 34 -3.46 -0.29 -34.01
CA ILE A 34 -4.11 -1.47 -34.57
C ILE A 34 -4.20 -2.59 -33.54
N LEU A 35 -5.38 -3.17 -33.39
CA LEU A 35 -5.64 -4.36 -32.60
C LEU A 35 -6.02 -5.52 -33.50
N THR A 36 -5.38 -6.67 -33.29
CA THR A 36 -5.82 -7.94 -33.86
C THR A 36 -6.51 -8.78 -32.77
N PRO A 37 -7.43 -9.70 -33.16
CA PRO A 37 -8.00 -10.63 -32.20
C PRO A 37 -6.95 -11.39 -31.42
N PHE A 38 -7.26 -11.70 -30.16
CA PHE A 38 -6.35 -12.46 -29.32
C PHE A 38 -6.14 -13.87 -29.91
N SER A 39 -4.89 -14.28 -30.06
CA SER A 39 -4.50 -15.68 -30.31
C SER A 39 -3.93 -16.26 -29.01
N GLU A 40 -4.27 -17.50 -28.70
CA GLU A 40 -3.65 -18.20 -27.56
C GLU A 40 -2.13 -18.32 -27.83
N THR A 41 -1.34 -17.69 -27.00
CA THR A 41 0.12 -17.72 -27.05
C THR A 41 0.64 -18.12 -25.67
N ASP A 42 1.85 -18.67 -25.62
CA ASP A 42 2.56 -18.88 -24.37
C ASP A 42 2.72 -17.56 -23.60
N ALA A 43 2.77 -17.65 -22.28
CA ALA A 43 2.89 -16.48 -21.43
C ALA A 43 4.17 -15.69 -21.77
N ASN A 44 4.00 -14.43 -22.16
CA ASN A 44 5.10 -13.52 -22.47
C ASN A 44 5.27 -12.54 -21.32
N VAL A 45 6.39 -12.64 -20.60
CA VAL A 45 6.67 -11.84 -19.41
C VAL A 45 7.86 -10.94 -19.66
N MET A 46 7.74 -9.67 -19.29
CA MET A 46 8.83 -8.70 -19.34
C MET A 46 8.90 -7.93 -18.03
N ALA A 47 10.09 -7.66 -17.52
CA ALA A 47 10.30 -6.84 -16.34
C ALA A 47 11.01 -5.52 -16.67
N LEU A 48 10.46 -4.42 -16.21
CA LEU A 48 11.11 -3.11 -16.18
C LEU A 48 11.57 -2.85 -14.75
N ILE A 49 12.85 -2.98 -14.52
CA ILE A 49 13.45 -2.78 -13.20
C ILE A 49 14.24 -1.49 -13.14
N GLY A 50 14.19 -0.82 -12.01
CA GLY A 50 14.94 0.41 -11.78
C GLY A 50 14.78 0.92 -10.37
N LYS A 51 15.78 1.64 -9.88
CA LYS A 51 15.77 2.24 -8.54
C LYS A 51 14.73 3.35 -8.42
N ALA A 52 14.49 3.82 -7.19
CA ALA A 52 13.65 5.00 -6.94
C ALA A 52 14.13 6.19 -7.79
N GLY A 53 13.19 6.92 -8.41
CA GLY A 53 13.49 8.04 -9.29
C GLY A 53 13.82 7.70 -10.75
N SER A 54 13.81 6.43 -11.18
CA SER A 54 14.06 6.04 -12.58
C SER A 54 12.88 6.26 -13.54
N GLY A 55 11.72 6.75 -13.02
CA GLY A 55 10.56 7.08 -13.84
C GLY A 55 9.67 5.90 -14.26
N LYS A 56 9.76 4.74 -13.60
CA LYS A 56 8.91 3.57 -13.87
C LYS A 56 7.42 3.89 -13.96
N THR A 57 6.89 4.61 -12.98
CA THR A 57 5.47 4.98 -12.91
C THR A 57 5.05 5.88 -14.07
N LEU A 58 5.93 6.77 -14.52
CA LEU A 58 5.69 7.61 -15.69
C LEU A 58 5.58 6.76 -16.95
N LEU A 59 6.53 5.85 -17.15
CA LEU A 59 6.53 4.94 -18.28
C LEU A 59 5.28 4.05 -18.30
N LEU A 60 4.89 3.51 -17.14
CA LEU A 60 3.66 2.75 -16.98
C LEU A 60 2.42 3.57 -17.39
N ALA A 61 2.34 4.84 -16.95
CA ALA A 61 1.23 5.72 -17.29
C ALA A 61 1.14 6.00 -18.80
N GLU A 62 2.26 6.25 -19.45
CA GLU A 62 2.31 6.51 -20.90
C GLU A 62 1.99 5.24 -21.72
N LEU A 63 2.48 4.07 -21.32
CA LEU A 63 2.10 2.78 -21.93
C LEU A 63 0.59 2.52 -21.77
N CYS A 64 0.02 2.82 -20.59
CA CYS A 64 -1.41 2.67 -20.36
C CYS A 64 -2.23 3.59 -21.28
N LYS A 65 -1.82 4.86 -21.44
CA LYS A 65 -2.46 5.81 -22.36
C LYS A 65 -2.38 5.33 -23.81
N ALA A 66 -1.21 4.86 -24.25
CA ALA A 66 -1.03 4.34 -25.61
C ALA A 66 -1.92 3.11 -25.89
N LEU A 67 -2.03 2.20 -24.91
CA LEU A 67 -2.92 1.04 -25.02
C LEU A 67 -4.40 1.46 -25.10
N GLN A 68 -4.83 2.43 -24.31
CA GLN A 68 -6.20 2.97 -24.38
C GLN A 68 -6.47 3.67 -25.71
N ALA A 69 -5.51 4.43 -26.23
CA ALA A 69 -5.62 5.07 -27.54
C ALA A 69 -5.76 4.02 -28.66
N ALA A 70 -5.03 2.89 -28.56
CA ALA A 70 -5.18 1.76 -29.47
C ALA A 70 -6.50 0.98 -29.29
N GLY A 71 -7.35 1.34 -28.34
CA GLY A 71 -8.67 0.71 -28.14
C GLY A 71 -8.70 -0.46 -27.16
N VAL A 72 -7.63 -0.67 -26.38
CA VAL A 72 -7.61 -1.69 -25.32
C VAL A 72 -8.49 -1.25 -24.15
N GLU A 73 -9.38 -2.12 -23.70
CA GLU A 73 -10.30 -1.86 -22.59
C GLU A 73 -9.58 -2.06 -21.24
N VAL A 74 -9.56 -1.03 -20.39
CA VAL A 74 -8.98 -1.15 -19.04
C VAL A 74 -10.01 -1.73 -18.07
N VAL A 75 -9.61 -2.82 -17.41
CA VAL A 75 -10.46 -3.55 -16.45
C VAL A 75 -10.34 -2.96 -15.06
N SER A 76 -11.48 -2.64 -14.45
CA SER A 76 -11.55 -2.21 -13.05
C SER A 76 -11.62 -3.39 -12.08
N GLY A 77 -11.42 -3.12 -10.78
CA GLY A 77 -11.54 -4.13 -9.72
C GLY A 77 -12.94 -4.75 -9.58
N ASP A 78 -13.95 -4.17 -10.21
CA ASP A 78 -15.33 -4.66 -10.23
C ASP A 78 -15.65 -5.48 -11.49
N TYR A 79 -14.62 -5.84 -12.26
CA TYR A 79 -14.77 -6.64 -13.45
C TYR A 79 -15.35 -8.02 -13.13
N GLU A 80 -16.59 -8.25 -13.55
CA GLU A 80 -17.27 -9.54 -13.48
C GLU A 80 -17.08 -10.29 -14.81
N GLY A 81 -15.82 -10.69 -15.07
CA GLY A 81 -15.35 -11.10 -16.37
C GLY A 81 -16.08 -12.24 -17.04
N ARG A 82 -16.87 -11.92 -18.05
CA ARG A 82 -17.07 -12.81 -19.19
C ARG A 82 -16.19 -12.34 -20.33
N ARG A 83 -15.22 -13.17 -20.74
CA ARG A 83 -14.34 -12.86 -21.88
C ARG A 83 -15.21 -12.52 -23.10
N ARG A 84 -15.12 -11.29 -23.57
CA ARG A 84 -15.63 -10.92 -24.89
C ARG A 84 -14.51 -11.19 -25.88
N LYS A 85 -14.66 -12.18 -26.75
CA LYS A 85 -13.64 -12.60 -27.74
C LYS A 85 -13.15 -11.47 -28.64
N GLU A 86 -13.89 -10.37 -28.72
CA GLU A 86 -13.63 -9.26 -29.64
C GLU A 86 -12.93 -8.06 -29.00
N ARG A 87 -12.71 -8.05 -27.66
CA ARG A 87 -12.09 -6.93 -26.96
C ARG A 87 -10.82 -7.35 -26.23
N ARG A 88 -9.77 -6.62 -26.51
CA ARG A 88 -8.50 -6.75 -25.78
C ARG A 88 -8.61 -6.00 -24.45
N THR A 89 -8.04 -6.57 -23.41
CA THR A 89 -8.15 -6.05 -22.03
C THR A 89 -6.80 -5.77 -21.43
N LEU A 90 -6.72 -4.69 -20.63
CA LEU A 90 -5.58 -4.33 -19.80
C LEU A 90 -6.03 -4.25 -18.35
N ALA A 91 -5.33 -4.93 -17.45
CA ALA A 91 -5.42 -4.70 -16.01
C ALA A 91 -4.13 -4.06 -15.50
N VAL A 92 -4.25 -2.91 -14.83
CA VAL A 92 -3.12 -2.31 -14.10
C VAL A 92 -3.25 -2.67 -12.64
N LEU A 93 -2.24 -3.36 -12.12
CA LEU A 93 -2.28 -4.04 -10.84
C LEU A 93 -1.21 -3.51 -9.89
N ALA A 94 -1.52 -3.49 -8.61
CA ALA A 94 -0.55 -3.22 -7.55
C ALA A 94 -0.75 -4.19 -6.39
N PRO A 95 0.29 -4.52 -5.60
CA PRO A 95 0.18 -5.44 -4.47
C PRO A 95 -0.71 -4.89 -3.35
N THR A 96 -0.78 -3.57 -3.20
CA THR A 96 -1.51 -2.91 -2.12
C THR A 96 -2.52 -1.89 -2.63
N ASN A 97 -3.60 -1.67 -1.85
CA ASN A 97 -4.57 -0.61 -2.16
C ASN A 97 -3.92 0.78 -2.20
N LYS A 98 -2.90 1.02 -1.39
CA LYS A 98 -2.18 2.31 -1.36
C LYS A 98 -1.42 2.54 -2.66
N ALA A 99 -0.64 1.56 -3.12
CA ALA A 99 0.07 1.65 -4.40
C ALA A 99 -0.90 1.85 -5.57
N ALA A 100 -2.01 1.08 -5.62
CA ALA A 100 -3.06 1.29 -6.60
C ALA A 100 -3.68 2.70 -6.54
N SER A 101 -3.84 3.26 -5.33
CA SER A 101 -4.36 4.62 -5.15
C SER A 101 -3.40 5.68 -5.68
N VAL A 102 -2.10 5.52 -5.45
CA VAL A 102 -1.08 6.44 -5.99
C VAL A 102 -1.10 6.46 -7.52
N LEU A 103 -1.26 5.30 -8.15
CA LEU A 103 -1.42 5.21 -9.60
C LEU A 103 -2.70 5.92 -10.08
N ARG A 104 -3.84 5.70 -9.39
CA ARG A 104 -5.11 6.37 -9.73
C ARG A 104 -5.01 7.89 -9.62
N GLN A 105 -4.33 8.42 -8.62
CA GLN A 105 -4.09 9.85 -8.47
C GLN A 105 -3.27 10.44 -9.64
N ARG A 106 -2.47 9.61 -10.31
CA ARG A 106 -1.72 9.97 -11.52
C ARG A 106 -2.50 9.69 -12.82
N GLY A 107 -3.80 9.40 -12.71
CA GLY A 107 -4.67 9.15 -13.87
C GLY A 107 -4.58 7.72 -14.43
N VAL A 108 -3.89 6.81 -13.75
CA VAL A 108 -3.78 5.40 -14.17
C VAL A 108 -4.86 4.57 -13.45
N PRO A 109 -5.78 3.91 -14.15
CA PRO A 109 -6.88 3.15 -13.55
C PRO A 109 -6.41 1.82 -12.97
N ALA A 110 -5.68 1.87 -11.85
CA ALA A 110 -5.10 0.72 -11.19
C ALA A 110 -6.01 0.11 -10.12
N THR A 111 -5.90 -1.20 -9.93
CA THR A 111 -6.56 -1.96 -8.86
C THR A 111 -5.57 -2.90 -8.16
N THR A 112 -6.01 -3.63 -7.14
CA THR A 112 -5.12 -4.60 -6.49
C THR A 112 -5.15 -5.95 -7.19
N ILE A 113 -4.01 -6.66 -7.12
CA ILE A 113 -3.86 -8.03 -7.61
C ILE A 113 -4.98 -8.92 -7.06
N HIS A 114 -5.23 -8.87 -5.75
CA HIS A 114 -6.27 -9.68 -5.10
C HIS A 114 -7.67 -9.47 -5.69
N ARG A 115 -8.03 -8.25 -6.07
CA ARG A 115 -9.35 -7.97 -6.65
C ARG A 115 -9.56 -8.59 -8.02
N ILE A 116 -8.49 -8.74 -8.78
CA ILE A 116 -8.54 -9.32 -10.11
C ILE A 116 -8.37 -10.83 -10.05
N LEU A 117 -7.43 -11.33 -9.25
CA LEU A 117 -7.06 -12.76 -9.26
C LEU A 117 -7.97 -13.64 -8.42
N TYR A 118 -8.44 -13.17 -7.25
CA TYR A 118 -9.01 -14.06 -6.26
C TYR A 118 -10.44 -13.72 -5.84
N THR A 119 -11.18 -14.79 -5.50
CA THR A 119 -12.44 -14.74 -4.76
C THR A 119 -12.27 -15.43 -3.40
N PRO A 120 -12.86 -14.91 -2.32
CA PRO A 120 -12.76 -15.56 -1.01
C PRO A 120 -13.51 -16.92 -1.02
N VAL A 121 -12.92 -17.91 -0.39
CA VAL A 121 -13.54 -19.19 -0.05
C VAL A 121 -13.93 -19.14 1.41
N TYR A 122 -15.21 -19.31 1.70
CA TYR A 122 -15.74 -19.29 3.05
C TYR A 122 -15.80 -20.69 3.64
N ASP A 123 -15.68 -20.78 4.97
CA ASP A 123 -15.91 -21.99 5.73
C ASP A 123 -17.35 -22.48 5.51
N PRO A 124 -17.59 -23.80 5.38
CA PRO A 124 -18.95 -24.35 5.32
C PRO A 124 -19.84 -23.96 6.50
N GLU A 125 -19.25 -23.69 7.66
CA GLU A 125 -20.01 -23.17 8.82
C GLU A 125 -20.60 -21.79 8.57
N TYR A 126 -19.92 -20.94 7.81
CA TYR A 126 -20.47 -19.65 7.41
C TYR A 126 -21.76 -19.81 6.60
N GLU A 127 -21.78 -20.75 5.67
CA GLU A 127 -22.96 -21.03 4.85
C GLU A 127 -24.10 -21.60 5.71
N ARG A 128 -23.81 -22.50 6.66
CA ARG A 128 -24.81 -23.03 7.60
C ARG A 128 -25.42 -21.94 8.47
N ILE A 129 -24.60 -21.04 9.03
CA ILE A 129 -25.07 -19.89 9.80
C ILE A 129 -25.91 -18.95 8.92
N ALA A 130 -25.47 -18.73 7.70
CA ALA A 130 -26.15 -17.89 6.73
C ALA A 130 -27.55 -18.44 6.39
N ASP A 131 -27.64 -19.73 6.10
CA ASP A 131 -28.91 -20.41 5.79
C ASP A 131 -29.85 -20.41 7.00
N TRP A 132 -29.36 -20.71 8.19
CA TRP A 132 -30.17 -20.62 9.40
C TRP A 132 -30.69 -19.21 9.65
N LEU A 133 -29.86 -18.20 9.54
CA LEU A 133 -30.30 -16.79 9.71
C LEU A 133 -31.37 -16.43 8.69
N ALA A 134 -31.22 -16.88 7.44
CA ALA A 134 -32.19 -16.67 6.36
C ALA A 134 -33.48 -17.51 6.51
N GLY A 135 -33.55 -18.42 7.46
CA GLY A 135 -34.70 -19.30 7.68
C GLY A 135 -34.72 -20.54 6.77
N ASN A 136 -33.62 -20.87 6.09
CA ASN A 136 -33.50 -22.00 5.15
C ASN A 136 -32.79 -23.21 5.78
N GLY A 137 -32.37 -23.14 7.05
CA GLY A 137 -31.58 -24.19 7.71
C GLY A 137 -31.89 -24.30 9.21
N GLU A 138 -31.37 -25.37 9.81
CA GLU A 138 -31.45 -25.59 11.26
C GLU A 138 -30.43 -24.74 12.01
N ARG A 139 -30.70 -24.47 13.30
CA ARG A 139 -29.78 -23.76 14.19
C ARG A 139 -28.44 -24.48 14.25
N PRO A 140 -27.32 -23.84 13.88
CA PRO A 140 -26.02 -24.47 13.92
C PRO A 140 -25.54 -24.66 15.37
N GLU A 141 -24.97 -25.82 15.68
CA GLU A 141 -24.20 -26.04 16.89
C GLU A 141 -22.72 -25.75 16.57
N ILE A 142 -22.18 -24.67 17.15
CA ILE A 142 -20.79 -24.23 16.92
C ILE A 142 -20.09 -24.23 18.28
N GLU A 143 -19.04 -25.03 18.39
CA GLU A 143 -18.32 -25.29 19.64
C GLU A 143 -17.76 -24.02 20.32
N GLU A 144 -17.45 -23.01 19.50
CA GLU A 144 -16.85 -21.73 19.94
C GLU A 144 -17.88 -20.61 20.19
N LEU A 145 -19.19 -20.83 19.93
CA LEU A 145 -20.24 -19.85 20.06
C LEU A 145 -21.26 -20.23 21.12
N SER A 146 -21.45 -19.35 22.08
CA SER A 146 -22.53 -19.53 23.04
C SER A 146 -23.90 -19.36 22.38
N ASP A 147 -24.89 -20.07 22.91
CA ASP A 147 -26.31 -19.92 22.50
C ASP A 147 -26.78 -18.46 22.52
N GLU A 148 -26.33 -17.69 23.51
CA GLU A 148 -26.62 -16.27 23.64
C GLU A 148 -26.03 -15.43 22.48
N ALA A 149 -24.88 -15.82 21.95
CA ALA A 149 -24.28 -15.18 20.79
C ALA A 149 -25.11 -15.45 19.53
N LEU A 150 -25.55 -16.68 19.33
CA LEU A 150 -26.43 -17.06 18.22
C LEU A 150 -27.79 -16.33 18.32
N ASP A 151 -28.36 -16.21 19.52
CA ASP A 151 -29.61 -15.47 19.75
C ASP A 151 -29.45 -13.99 19.43
N ARG A 152 -28.31 -13.37 19.79
CA ARG A 152 -28.00 -11.99 19.38
C ARG A 152 -27.91 -11.85 17.87
N ALA A 153 -27.26 -12.82 17.19
CA ALA A 153 -27.16 -12.85 15.74
C ALA A 153 -28.54 -12.92 15.09
N LYS A 154 -29.40 -13.82 15.54
CA LYS A 154 -30.77 -14.00 15.02
C LYS A 154 -31.62 -12.76 15.24
N LYS A 155 -31.61 -12.21 16.44
CA LYS A 155 -32.32 -10.97 16.78
C LYS A 155 -31.87 -9.77 15.93
N PHE A 156 -30.57 -9.70 15.63
CA PHE A 156 -30.04 -8.65 14.75
C PHE A 156 -30.54 -8.87 13.31
N TYR A 157 -30.48 -10.13 12.82
CA TYR A 157 -30.88 -10.46 11.46
C TYR A 157 -32.37 -10.20 11.20
N ASP A 158 -33.24 -10.53 12.17
CA ASP A 158 -34.69 -10.31 12.04
C ASP A 158 -35.05 -8.83 11.91
N ASN A 159 -34.28 -7.95 12.56
CA ASN A 159 -34.45 -6.49 12.45
C ASN A 159 -33.71 -5.88 11.23
N ASN A 160 -32.59 -6.48 10.84
CA ASN A 160 -31.72 -6.03 9.75
C ASN A 160 -31.21 -7.28 9.00
N PRO A 161 -31.84 -7.71 7.91
CA PRO A 161 -31.44 -8.90 7.18
C PRO A 161 -30.02 -8.79 6.63
N SER A 162 -29.01 -9.03 7.49
CA SER A 162 -27.57 -8.94 7.24
C SER A 162 -26.85 -10.07 7.92
N ILE A 163 -26.47 -11.11 7.16
CA ILE A 163 -25.71 -12.23 7.69
C ILE A 163 -24.45 -11.76 8.39
N PRO A 164 -23.57 -10.97 7.76
CA PRO A 164 -22.36 -10.50 8.45
C PRO A 164 -22.64 -9.46 9.55
N GLY A 165 -23.75 -8.75 9.50
CA GLY A 165 -24.19 -7.91 10.62
C GLY A 165 -24.65 -8.74 11.81
N ALA A 166 -25.35 -9.84 11.55
CA ALA A 166 -25.74 -10.81 12.55
C ALA A 166 -24.51 -11.50 13.18
N LEU A 167 -23.55 -11.93 12.35
CA LEU A 167 -22.28 -12.50 12.83
C LEU A 167 -21.51 -11.53 13.70
N ALA A 168 -21.42 -10.26 13.28
CA ALA A 168 -20.78 -9.23 14.09
C ALA A 168 -21.51 -8.96 15.44
N ALA A 169 -22.84 -9.07 15.46
CA ALA A 169 -23.62 -8.99 16.70
C ALA A 169 -23.34 -10.20 17.63
N ALA A 170 -22.92 -11.33 17.07
CA ALA A 170 -22.45 -12.49 17.82
C ALA A 170 -20.97 -12.38 18.26
N GLY A 171 -20.25 -11.33 17.84
CA GLY A 171 -18.82 -11.17 18.10
C GLY A 171 -17.91 -11.78 17.04
N LEU A 172 -18.46 -12.30 15.93
CA LEU A 172 -17.73 -12.91 14.83
C LEU A 172 -17.51 -11.95 13.68
N ARG A 173 -16.43 -12.15 12.91
CA ARG A 173 -16.12 -11.37 11.72
C ARG A 173 -16.32 -12.24 10.48
N GLY A 174 -16.84 -11.67 9.40
CA GLY A 174 -16.93 -12.38 8.13
C GLY A 174 -15.55 -12.84 7.60
N SER A 175 -14.48 -12.12 7.97
CA SER A 175 -13.10 -12.51 7.65
C SER A 175 -12.63 -13.77 8.40
N ASP A 176 -13.19 -14.06 9.55
CA ASP A 176 -12.79 -15.22 10.37
C ASP A 176 -13.23 -16.55 9.70
N PHE A 177 -14.22 -16.46 8.80
CA PHE A 177 -14.70 -17.59 8.01
C PHE A 177 -14.07 -17.71 6.63
N ILE A 178 -13.10 -16.87 6.27
CA ILE A 178 -12.35 -17.02 5.02
C ILE A 178 -11.25 -18.05 5.26
N THR A 179 -11.47 -19.27 4.76
CA THR A 179 -10.53 -20.39 4.84
C THR A 179 -9.47 -20.34 3.75
N GLY A 180 -9.71 -19.58 2.70
CA GLY A 180 -8.78 -19.46 1.60
C GLY A 180 -9.24 -18.51 0.52
N TRP A 181 -8.44 -18.43 -0.53
CA TRP A 181 -8.73 -17.64 -1.71
C TRP A 181 -8.67 -18.55 -2.92
N LYS A 182 -9.73 -18.54 -3.75
CA LYS A 182 -9.78 -19.26 -5.01
C LYS A 182 -9.42 -18.29 -6.13
N ARG A 183 -8.51 -18.70 -7.01
CA ARG A 183 -8.21 -17.98 -8.23
C ARG A 183 -9.43 -17.93 -9.14
N ARG A 184 -9.61 -16.82 -9.84
CA ARG A 184 -10.63 -16.68 -10.88
C ARG A 184 -10.19 -17.44 -12.13
N ASP A 185 -11.15 -18.08 -12.79
CA ASP A 185 -10.89 -18.92 -13.95
C ASP A 185 -10.99 -18.15 -15.30
N TYR A 186 -11.12 -16.82 -15.27
CA TYR A 186 -11.32 -16.01 -16.46
C TYR A 186 -10.01 -15.34 -16.90
N PRO A 187 -9.45 -15.72 -18.07
CA PRO A 187 -8.25 -15.11 -18.60
C PRO A 187 -8.53 -13.66 -19.03
N LEU A 188 -7.52 -12.81 -18.79
CA LEU A 188 -7.41 -11.45 -19.30
C LEU A 188 -6.25 -11.40 -20.29
N ASP A 189 -6.07 -10.31 -21.05
CA ASP A 189 -5.05 -10.29 -22.09
C ASP A 189 -3.72 -9.73 -21.61
N ILE A 190 -3.72 -8.50 -21.05
CA ILE A 190 -2.51 -7.78 -20.69
C ILE A 190 -2.56 -7.42 -19.20
N GLY A 191 -1.52 -7.72 -18.47
CA GLY A 191 -1.32 -7.33 -17.08
C GLY A 191 -0.10 -6.41 -16.92
N PHE A 192 -0.29 -5.23 -16.33
CA PHE A 192 0.79 -4.39 -15.85
C PHE A 192 0.81 -4.44 -14.34
N VAL A 193 1.93 -4.80 -13.73
CA VAL A 193 2.07 -4.93 -12.27
C VAL A 193 3.11 -3.96 -11.76
N ASP A 194 2.67 -2.93 -11.05
CA ASP A 194 3.57 -2.00 -10.34
C ASP A 194 3.96 -2.56 -8.97
N GLU A 195 5.10 -2.10 -8.43
CA GLU A 195 5.67 -2.59 -7.16
C GLU A 195 5.86 -4.12 -7.15
N SER A 196 6.27 -4.70 -8.27
CA SER A 196 6.41 -6.16 -8.45
C SER A 196 7.47 -6.81 -7.56
N SER A 197 8.35 -6.03 -6.92
CA SER A 197 9.26 -6.50 -5.87
C SER A 197 8.54 -7.11 -4.65
N MET A 198 7.25 -6.81 -4.47
CA MET A 198 6.43 -7.34 -3.39
C MET A 198 5.65 -8.61 -3.78
N LEU A 199 5.76 -9.07 -5.03
CA LEU A 199 5.08 -10.28 -5.50
C LEU A 199 5.71 -11.53 -4.91
N ASP A 200 4.88 -12.44 -4.41
CA ASP A 200 5.31 -13.80 -4.10
C ASP A 200 5.24 -14.72 -5.33
N GLU A 201 5.96 -15.84 -5.30
CA GLU A 201 6.03 -16.81 -6.41
C GLU A 201 4.64 -17.33 -6.81
N ARG A 202 3.79 -17.61 -5.82
CA ARG A 202 2.44 -18.10 -6.07
C ARG A 202 1.57 -17.05 -6.77
N GLN A 203 1.64 -15.80 -6.33
CA GLN A 203 0.93 -14.70 -7.00
C GLN A 203 1.44 -14.49 -8.42
N PHE A 204 2.74 -14.64 -8.61
CA PHE A 204 3.34 -14.53 -9.94
C PHE A 204 2.88 -15.66 -10.87
N ASP A 205 2.81 -16.90 -10.39
CA ASP A 205 2.29 -18.02 -11.16
C ASP A 205 0.81 -17.84 -11.49
N ASP A 206 -0.01 -17.43 -10.51
CA ASP A 206 -1.41 -17.12 -10.75
C ASP A 206 -1.60 -15.97 -11.78
N LEU A 207 -0.70 -14.98 -11.78
CA LEU A 207 -0.71 -13.90 -12.78
C LEU A 207 -0.40 -14.42 -14.19
N LYS A 208 0.59 -15.28 -14.34
CA LYS A 208 0.95 -15.90 -15.66
C LYS A 208 -0.18 -16.74 -16.24
N GLU A 209 -0.98 -17.39 -15.40
CA GLU A 209 -2.12 -18.16 -15.87
C GLU A 209 -3.32 -17.29 -16.29
N ILE A 210 -3.45 -16.08 -15.72
CA ILE A 210 -4.53 -15.14 -16.06
C ILE A 210 -4.15 -14.22 -17.21
N PHE A 211 -2.86 -13.83 -17.28
CA PHE A 211 -2.36 -12.87 -18.26
C PHE A 211 -1.31 -13.50 -19.18
N PRO A 212 -1.65 -13.82 -20.43
CA PRO A 212 -0.65 -14.28 -21.41
C PRO A 212 0.39 -13.21 -21.75
N THR A 213 0.12 -11.94 -21.49
CA THR A 213 1.10 -10.85 -21.61
C THR A 213 1.21 -10.10 -20.29
N LEU A 214 2.40 -10.13 -19.68
CA LEU A 214 2.63 -9.57 -18.36
C LEU A 214 3.86 -8.66 -18.35
N VAL A 215 3.69 -7.41 -17.89
CA VAL A 215 4.77 -6.45 -17.70
C VAL A 215 4.88 -6.11 -16.21
N LEU A 216 6.04 -6.39 -15.64
CA LEU A 216 6.36 -6.16 -14.25
C LEU A 216 7.17 -4.86 -14.11
N PHE A 217 6.76 -3.97 -13.22
CA PHE A 217 7.50 -2.77 -12.85
C PHE A 217 8.01 -2.95 -11.42
N GLY A 218 9.33 -3.03 -11.24
CA GLY A 218 9.93 -3.36 -9.95
C GLY A 218 11.18 -2.55 -9.61
N ASP A 219 11.53 -2.59 -8.34
CA ASP A 219 12.76 -1.99 -7.83
C ASP A 219 13.59 -3.06 -7.11
N PRO A 220 14.75 -3.46 -7.67
CA PRO A 220 15.56 -4.55 -7.11
C PRO A 220 16.19 -4.21 -5.74
N ALA A 221 16.21 -2.94 -5.35
CA ALA A 221 16.74 -2.50 -4.06
C ALA A 221 15.68 -2.49 -2.94
N GLN A 222 14.40 -2.73 -3.26
CA GLN A 222 13.34 -2.82 -2.26
C GLN A 222 13.37 -4.16 -1.49
N LEU A 223 12.50 -4.28 -0.48
CA LEU A 223 12.32 -5.51 0.28
C LEU A 223 11.62 -6.57 -0.56
N ALA A 224 12.11 -7.81 -0.49
CA ALA A 224 11.44 -8.96 -1.06
C ALA A 224 10.18 -9.34 -0.24
N PRO A 225 9.29 -10.18 -0.78
CA PRO A 225 8.11 -10.64 -0.08
C PRO A 225 8.45 -11.34 1.24
N VAL A 226 7.64 -11.09 2.27
CA VAL A 226 7.81 -11.74 3.59
C VAL A 226 7.53 -13.23 3.45
N ASN A 227 8.39 -14.08 4.06
CA ASN A 227 8.27 -15.55 4.10
C ASN A 227 8.71 -16.31 2.83
N GLN A 228 9.51 -15.72 1.96
CA GLN A 228 10.14 -16.42 0.84
C GLN A 228 11.67 -16.45 0.94
N SER A 229 12.32 -17.16 0.00
CA SER A 229 13.77 -17.31 -0.10
C SER A 229 14.56 -15.99 -0.27
N GLY A 230 13.86 -14.86 -0.30
CA GLY A 230 14.44 -13.54 -0.48
C GLY A 230 14.73 -13.17 -1.94
N ALA A 231 14.38 -14.03 -2.90
CA ALA A 231 14.44 -13.71 -4.32
C ALA A 231 13.19 -12.95 -4.77
N MET A 232 13.34 -12.05 -5.71
CA MET A 232 12.22 -11.36 -6.36
C MET A 232 11.82 -12.12 -7.63
N VAL A 233 10.56 -12.05 -8.01
CA VAL A 233 10.02 -12.78 -9.17
C VAL A 233 10.72 -12.44 -10.47
N PHE A 234 11.26 -11.25 -10.62
CA PHE A 234 12.00 -10.85 -11.82
C PHE A 234 13.48 -11.30 -11.83
N ASP A 235 14.01 -11.80 -10.71
CA ASP A 235 15.38 -12.36 -10.65
C ASP A 235 15.49 -13.69 -11.41
N ALA A 236 14.36 -14.36 -11.65
CA ALA A 236 14.28 -15.60 -12.40
C ALA A 236 14.07 -15.40 -13.91
N LEU A 237 13.88 -14.16 -14.38
CA LEU A 237 13.69 -13.84 -15.79
C LEU A 237 15.02 -13.79 -16.52
N GLU A 238 15.00 -14.15 -17.81
CA GLU A 238 16.18 -14.07 -18.67
C GLU A 238 16.54 -12.60 -18.97
N SER A 239 17.78 -12.38 -19.41
CA SER A 239 18.30 -11.02 -19.64
C SER A 239 17.59 -10.26 -20.76
N ASP A 240 17.05 -10.96 -21.75
CA ASP A 240 16.23 -10.39 -22.83
C ASP A 240 14.81 -10.03 -22.39
N GLN A 241 14.31 -10.66 -21.33
CA GLN A 241 13.02 -10.35 -20.69
C GLN A 241 13.14 -9.20 -19.65
N THR A 242 14.35 -8.73 -19.37
CA THR A 242 14.57 -7.70 -18.35
C THR A 242 15.10 -6.41 -18.99
N ILE A 243 14.48 -5.30 -18.66
CA ILE A 243 14.89 -3.95 -19.04
C ILE A 243 15.29 -3.19 -17.78
N VAL A 244 16.50 -2.63 -17.79
CA VAL A 244 17.01 -1.87 -16.64
C VAL A 244 16.96 -0.37 -16.93
N LEU A 245 16.15 0.36 -16.16
CA LEU A 245 16.16 1.81 -16.17
C LEU A 245 17.30 2.30 -15.27
N SER A 246 18.41 2.66 -15.88
CA SER A 246 19.65 3.03 -15.19
C SER A 246 19.72 4.52 -14.88
N ARG A 247 19.08 5.36 -15.70
CA ARG A 247 19.09 6.80 -15.52
C ARG A 247 18.09 7.21 -14.45
N ILE A 248 18.56 7.99 -13.50
CA ILE A 248 17.73 8.57 -12.48
C ILE A 248 17.30 9.95 -13.00
N HIS A 249 15.99 10.11 -13.21
CA HIS A 249 15.43 11.39 -13.61
C HIS A 249 15.36 12.30 -12.40
N ARG A 250 16.35 13.13 -12.26
CA ARG A 250 16.37 14.18 -11.26
C ARG A 250 15.65 15.39 -11.85
N GLN A 251 14.47 15.70 -11.37
CA GLN A 251 13.94 17.05 -11.49
C GLN A 251 14.78 18.02 -10.66
N ASP A 252 15.47 17.52 -9.60
CA ASP A 252 16.49 18.24 -8.85
C ASP A 252 17.80 17.45 -8.92
N SER A 253 18.80 18.02 -9.57
CA SER A 253 20.13 17.42 -9.77
C SER A 253 20.92 17.20 -8.48
N ASP A 254 20.37 17.56 -7.32
CA ASP A 254 21.05 17.56 -6.03
C ASP A 254 20.09 17.12 -4.88
N ASN A 255 19.67 15.83 -4.91
CA ASN A 255 18.84 15.29 -3.85
C ASN A 255 19.64 14.35 -2.93
N PRO A 256 20.12 14.85 -1.76
CA PRO A 256 20.96 14.09 -0.85
C PRO A 256 20.28 12.84 -0.30
N ILE A 257 18.94 12.81 -0.22
CA ILE A 257 18.17 11.65 0.26
C ILE A 257 18.29 10.50 -0.75
N LEU A 258 18.16 10.79 -2.05
CA LEU A 258 18.31 9.78 -3.10
C LEU A 258 19.78 9.33 -3.23
N ASP A 259 20.74 10.23 -3.06
CA ASP A 259 22.17 9.88 -3.07
C ASP A 259 22.50 8.89 -1.95
N LEU A 260 21.99 9.12 -0.75
CA LEU A 260 22.13 8.20 0.39
C LEU A 260 21.43 6.85 0.09
N ALA A 261 20.23 6.86 -0.46
CA ALA A 261 19.55 5.63 -0.83
C ALA A 261 20.34 4.81 -1.87
N HIS A 262 20.91 5.47 -2.87
CA HIS A 262 21.70 4.80 -3.92
C HIS A 262 23.04 4.26 -3.42
N ALA A 263 23.65 4.94 -2.44
CA ALA A 263 24.89 4.48 -1.82
C ALA A 263 24.74 3.10 -1.13
N LEU A 264 23.55 2.77 -0.66
CA LEU A 264 23.26 1.45 -0.07
C LEU A 264 23.41 0.28 -1.07
N GLY A 265 23.47 0.55 -2.36
CA GLY A 265 23.77 -0.44 -3.39
C GLY A 265 25.25 -0.83 -3.50
N ASP A 266 26.16 -0.13 -2.81
CA ASP A 266 27.58 -0.50 -2.75
C ASP A 266 27.82 -1.49 -1.62
N ASP A 267 28.21 -2.71 -1.97
CA ASP A 267 28.42 -3.79 -0.98
C ASP A 267 29.54 -3.51 0.03
N ARG A 268 30.46 -2.60 -0.29
CA ARG A 268 31.58 -2.20 0.58
C ARG A 268 31.14 -1.33 1.74
N ILE A 269 29.98 -0.67 1.66
CA ILE A 269 29.50 0.24 2.68
C ILE A 269 28.88 -0.57 3.82
N GLY A 270 29.50 -0.50 5.00
CA GLY A 270 28.97 -1.03 6.25
C GLY A 270 27.93 -0.10 6.88
N PHE A 271 27.31 -0.54 8.00
CA PHE A 271 26.32 0.27 8.72
C PHE A 271 26.95 1.56 9.28
N ASP A 272 28.13 1.44 9.90
CA ASP A 272 28.83 2.57 10.52
C ASP A 272 29.31 3.57 9.46
N ASP A 273 29.77 3.08 8.29
CA ASP A 273 30.15 3.93 7.15
C ASP A 273 28.94 4.70 6.61
N PHE A 274 27.79 4.02 6.49
CA PHE A 274 26.56 4.63 6.04
C PHE A 274 26.06 5.70 7.02
N GLU A 275 26.15 5.44 8.32
CA GLU A 275 25.80 6.42 9.35
C GLU A 275 26.72 7.65 9.30
N ALA A 276 28.03 7.46 9.04
CA ALA A 276 28.97 8.55 8.80
C ALA A 276 28.60 9.37 7.54
N MET A 277 28.14 8.72 6.44
CA MET A 277 27.66 9.41 5.26
C MET A 277 26.43 10.29 5.56
N ILE A 278 25.48 9.80 6.37
CA ILE A 278 24.33 10.57 6.81
C ILE A 278 24.75 11.80 7.63
N GLN A 279 25.72 11.62 8.56
CA GLN A 279 26.26 12.74 9.35
C GLN A 279 26.90 13.82 8.46
N GLU A 280 27.60 13.40 7.43
CA GLU A 280 28.24 14.33 6.50
C GLU A 280 27.20 15.02 5.59
N ALA A 281 26.19 14.31 5.12
CA ALA A 281 25.09 14.89 4.36
C ALA A 281 24.31 15.92 5.20
N ALA A 282 24.05 15.61 6.48
CA ALA A 282 23.35 16.50 7.40
C ALA A 282 24.11 17.81 7.72
N LYS A 283 25.42 17.87 7.47
CA LYS A 283 26.20 19.12 7.59
C LYS A 283 26.08 20.03 6.37
N ARG A 284 25.72 19.44 5.23
CA ARG A 284 25.70 20.12 3.93
C ARG A 284 24.31 20.55 3.49
N ASP A 285 23.29 19.78 3.93
CA ASP A 285 21.92 19.94 3.44
C ASP A 285 20.92 19.70 4.57
N ASP A 286 20.00 20.63 4.78
CA ASP A 286 18.98 20.61 5.83
C ASP A 286 17.84 19.61 5.56
N ARG A 287 17.76 19.06 4.35
CA ARG A 287 16.87 17.96 4.00
C ARG A 287 17.27 16.65 4.68
N VAL A 288 18.51 16.54 5.14
CA VAL A 288 18.99 15.37 5.92
C VAL A 288 19.34 15.82 7.34
N VAL A 289 18.79 15.14 8.32
CA VAL A 289 19.02 15.41 9.74
C VAL A 289 19.54 14.19 10.47
N TYR A 290 20.65 14.32 11.18
CA TYR A 290 21.16 13.32 12.10
C TYR A 290 20.61 13.58 13.51
N GLY A 291 19.45 12.94 13.81
CA GLY A 291 18.64 13.23 15.00
C GLY A 291 19.05 12.43 16.24
N GLN A 292 19.21 13.11 17.37
CA GLN A 292 19.54 12.45 18.64
C GLN A 292 18.30 11.90 19.38
N ARG A 293 17.10 12.18 18.89
CA ARG A 293 15.84 11.72 19.49
C ARG A 293 14.72 11.73 18.43
N VAL A 294 13.69 10.96 18.70
CA VAL A 294 12.46 10.97 17.90
C VAL A 294 11.73 12.28 18.18
N GLU A 295 11.41 13.02 17.12
CA GLU A 295 10.61 14.25 17.19
C GLU A 295 9.13 13.88 17.36
N VAL A 296 8.60 14.02 18.58
CA VAL A 296 7.27 13.53 18.92
C VAL A 296 6.15 14.31 18.19
N ASP A 297 6.34 15.61 18.00
CA ASP A 297 5.35 16.44 17.29
C ASP A 297 5.19 16.00 15.82
N LEU A 298 6.28 15.56 15.19
CA LEU A 298 6.24 15.01 13.83
C LEU A 298 5.49 13.68 13.75
N MET A 299 5.55 12.85 14.81
CA MET A 299 4.85 11.54 14.82
C MET A 299 3.34 11.68 14.61
N ALA A 300 2.77 12.82 14.91
CA ALA A 300 1.34 13.09 14.70
C ALA A 300 0.97 13.20 13.21
N ARG A 301 1.92 13.47 12.32
CA ARG A 301 1.70 13.66 10.87
C ARG A 301 2.57 12.77 9.98
N SER A 302 3.72 12.35 10.48
CA SER A 302 4.68 11.49 9.81
C SER A 302 5.13 10.39 10.76
N PRO A 303 4.89 9.12 10.45
CA PRO A 303 5.26 8.02 11.35
C PRO A 303 6.77 7.89 11.49
N VAL A 304 7.19 7.33 12.61
CA VAL A 304 8.55 6.80 12.74
C VAL A 304 8.61 5.43 12.05
N LEU A 305 9.55 5.26 11.14
CA LEU A 305 9.77 4.00 10.45
C LEU A 305 10.72 3.11 11.25
N VAL A 306 10.27 1.90 11.56
CA VAL A 306 10.97 0.90 12.36
C VAL A 306 11.01 -0.45 11.64
N TRP A 307 11.90 -1.34 12.04
CA TRP A 307 11.91 -2.69 11.51
C TRP A 307 10.94 -3.62 12.28
N ARG A 308 11.07 -3.67 13.62
CA ARG A 308 10.37 -4.66 14.45
C ARG A 308 9.02 -4.17 14.98
N ASN A 309 8.05 -5.07 15.00
CA ASN A 309 6.71 -4.76 15.53
C ASN A 309 6.75 -4.35 17.02
N ALA A 310 7.56 -5.02 17.83
CA ALA A 310 7.74 -4.66 19.23
C ALA A 310 8.25 -3.22 19.43
N THR A 311 9.18 -2.76 18.56
CA THR A 311 9.66 -1.37 18.58
C THR A 311 8.53 -0.40 18.19
N ARG A 312 7.73 -0.75 17.19
CA ARG A 312 6.56 0.02 16.77
C ARG A 312 5.58 0.23 17.93
N ILE A 313 5.17 -0.86 18.56
CA ILE A 313 4.22 -0.83 19.69
C ILE A 313 4.77 0.03 20.83
N ARG A 314 6.04 -0.15 21.18
CA ARG A 314 6.69 0.63 22.24
C ARG A 314 6.71 2.14 21.93
N LEU A 315 7.02 2.53 20.70
CA LEU A 315 7.04 3.94 20.30
C LEU A 315 5.63 4.55 20.28
N ILE A 316 4.62 3.80 19.85
CA ILE A 316 3.22 4.24 19.91
C ILE A 316 2.78 4.49 21.36
N ASN A 317 3.07 3.56 22.27
CA ASN A 317 2.71 3.72 23.68
C ASN A 317 3.48 4.91 24.30
N ALA A 318 4.77 5.08 23.98
CA ALA A 318 5.54 6.24 24.44
C ALA A 318 4.96 7.57 23.89
N PHE A 319 4.56 7.63 22.63
CA PHE A 319 3.87 8.78 22.04
C PHE A 319 2.58 9.11 22.82
N ARG A 320 1.73 8.13 23.05
CA ARG A 320 0.47 8.32 23.80
C ARG A 320 0.71 8.78 25.24
N THR A 321 1.72 8.21 25.91
CA THR A 321 2.10 8.60 27.27
C THR A 321 2.55 10.05 27.35
N VAL A 322 3.37 10.51 26.39
CA VAL A 322 3.90 11.89 26.36
C VAL A 322 2.78 12.93 26.17
N TYR A 323 1.73 12.57 25.40
CA TYR A 323 0.54 13.41 25.24
C TYR A 323 -0.54 13.19 26.31
N ASN A 324 -0.29 12.35 27.33
CA ASN A 324 -1.26 11.98 28.36
C ASN A 324 -2.57 11.43 27.76
N ALA A 325 -2.48 10.69 26.67
CA ALA A 325 -3.64 10.07 26.04
C ALA A 325 -4.23 8.97 26.94
N PRO A 326 -5.54 8.96 27.18
CA PRO A 326 -6.19 7.94 28.02
C PRO A 326 -6.11 6.56 27.35
N ASP A 327 -5.97 5.50 28.15
CA ASP A 327 -5.89 4.13 27.65
C ASP A 327 -7.13 3.71 26.84
N THR A 328 -8.30 4.25 27.19
CA THR A 328 -9.61 3.86 26.67
C THR A 328 -10.17 4.76 25.58
N ALA A 329 -9.45 5.80 25.15
CA ALA A 329 -9.93 6.75 24.16
C ALA A 329 -8.79 7.33 23.32
N LEU A 330 -9.12 7.85 22.14
CA LEU A 330 -8.22 8.64 21.33
C LEU A 330 -8.37 10.13 21.63
N LEU A 331 -7.27 10.85 21.57
CA LEU A 331 -7.28 12.31 21.54
C LEU A 331 -7.47 12.82 20.10
N PRO A 332 -8.24 13.90 19.88
CA PRO A 332 -8.25 14.58 18.59
C PRO A 332 -6.80 14.93 18.17
N GLY A 333 -6.47 14.66 16.93
CA GLY A 333 -5.11 14.84 16.41
C GLY A 333 -4.25 13.58 16.41
N GLU A 334 -4.65 12.48 17.06
CA GLU A 334 -3.90 11.22 16.99
C GLU A 334 -3.91 10.65 15.57
N PRO A 335 -2.73 10.19 15.06
CA PRO A 335 -2.62 9.61 13.73
C PRO A 335 -3.10 8.15 13.73
N LEU A 336 -3.79 7.78 12.67
CA LEU A 336 -4.27 6.43 12.43
C LEU A 336 -3.84 5.95 11.04
N ILE A 337 -3.81 4.64 10.85
CA ILE A 337 -3.64 4.00 9.56
C ILE A 337 -4.81 3.04 9.35
N CYS A 338 -5.50 3.19 8.24
CA CYS A 338 -6.57 2.29 7.86
C CYS A 338 -5.99 0.89 7.58
N ASP A 339 -6.46 -0.11 8.33
CA ASP A 339 -6.05 -1.52 8.15
C ASP A 339 -6.99 -2.28 7.21
N GLY A 340 -8.09 -1.66 6.83
CA GLY A 340 -9.08 -2.17 5.89
C GLY A 340 -10.50 -1.79 6.27
N ILE A 341 -11.46 -2.23 5.45
CA ILE A 341 -12.88 -2.03 5.71
C ILE A 341 -13.51 -3.38 6.01
N GLU A 342 -13.92 -3.57 7.23
CA GLU A 342 -14.63 -4.74 7.73
C GLU A 342 -16.15 -4.52 7.56
N LEU A 343 -16.61 -4.61 6.32
CA LEU A 343 -18.03 -4.52 5.97
C LEU A 343 -18.47 -5.73 5.16
N PRO A 344 -19.68 -6.23 5.41
CA PRO A 344 -20.27 -7.32 4.67
C PRO A 344 -20.38 -7.07 3.18
N LEU A 345 -20.34 -8.13 2.35
CA LEU A 345 -20.49 -8.05 0.90
C LEU A 345 -21.77 -7.35 0.46
N LYS A 346 -22.89 -7.49 1.18
CA LYS A 346 -24.13 -6.79 0.87
C LYS A 346 -24.10 -5.28 1.15
N HIS A 347 -23.11 -4.81 1.88
CA HIS A 347 -22.81 -3.38 2.02
C HIS A 347 -21.74 -2.92 1.02
N ARG A 348 -21.58 -3.63 -0.12
CA ARG A 348 -20.63 -3.32 -1.19
C ARG A 348 -20.68 -1.83 -1.59
N LYS A 349 -21.88 -1.27 -1.78
CA LYS A 349 -22.03 0.17 -2.11
C LYS A 349 -21.42 1.07 -1.04
N LYS A 350 -21.64 0.77 0.24
CA LYS A 350 -21.07 1.55 1.35
C LYS A 350 -19.56 1.36 1.47
N ARG A 351 -19.07 0.16 1.18
CA ARG A 351 -17.62 -0.10 1.11
C ARG A 351 -16.98 0.70 -0.01
N ILE A 352 -17.58 0.68 -1.22
CA ILE A 352 -17.11 1.44 -2.37
C ILE A 352 -17.12 2.94 -2.06
N ASP A 353 -18.17 3.46 -1.40
CA ASP A 353 -18.24 4.87 -0.97
C ASP A 353 -17.10 5.22 0.00
N LEU A 354 -16.84 4.40 1.00
CA LEU A 354 -15.74 4.64 1.95
C LEU A 354 -14.36 4.54 1.26
N GLU A 355 -14.18 3.59 0.34
CA GLU A 355 -12.95 3.47 -0.46
C GLU A 355 -12.78 4.67 -1.42
N ALA A 356 -13.85 5.15 -2.05
CA ALA A 356 -13.84 6.34 -2.89
C ALA A 356 -13.47 7.60 -2.11
N ARG A 357 -13.87 7.67 -0.83
CA ARG A 357 -13.46 8.72 0.12
C ARG A 357 -12.05 8.52 0.67
N GLY A 358 -11.26 7.60 0.14
CA GLY A 358 -9.87 7.39 0.50
C GLY A 358 -9.64 6.45 1.69
N LEU A 359 -10.66 5.86 2.31
CA LEU A 359 -10.51 4.86 3.37
C LEU A 359 -10.10 3.50 2.76
N ILE A 360 -8.86 3.40 2.36
CA ILE A 360 -8.25 2.20 1.79
C ILE A 360 -7.16 1.68 2.74
N LYS A 361 -6.84 0.40 2.67
CA LYS A 361 -5.77 -0.19 3.49
C LYS A 361 -4.45 0.57 3.28
N GLY A 362 -3.83 1.02 4.37
CA GLY A 362 -2.62 1.84 4.38
C GLY A 362 -2.87 3.35 4.30
N ALA A 363 -4.13 3.81 4.15
CA ALA A 363 -4.42 5.24 4.15
C ALA A 363 -4.09 5.87 5.50
N GLN A 364 -3.47 7.04 5.45
CA GLN A 364 -3.16 7.84 6.63
C GLN A 364 -4.39 8.65 7.00
N VAL A 365 -4.69 8.65 8.28
CA VAL A 365 -5.90 9.26 8.81
C VAL A 365 -5.57 9.97 10.12
N VAL A 366 -6.24 11.08 10.41
CA VAL A 366 -6.19 11.73 11.73
C VAL A 366 -7.56 11.63 12.38
N TYR A 367 -7.57 11.25 13.64
CA TYR A 367 -8.78 11.25 14.45
C TYR A 367 -9.18 12.68 14.83
N LEU A 368 -10.42 13.08 14.47
CA LEU A 368 -10.95 14.41 14.76
C LEU A 368 -11.86 14.41 16.00
N GLY A 369 -12.36 13.25 16.39
CA GLY A 369 -13.29 13.11 17.51
C GLY A 369 -14.39 12.10 17.25
N VAL A 370 -15.28 11.96 18.25
CA VAL A 370 -16.44 11.07 18.17
C VAL A 370 -17.43 11.56 17.11
N GLY A 371 -18.03 10.64 16.39
CA GLY A 371 -19.08 10.93 15.42
C GLY A 371 -20.44 11.15 16.08
N SER A 372 -21.43 11.53 15.28
CA SER A 372 -22.81 11.76 15.73
C SER A 372 -23.57 10.49 16.13
N ARG A 373 -23.06 9.31 15.79
CA ARG A 373 -23.66 8.00 16.10
C ARG A 373 -22.69 7.19 16.95
N PRO A 374 -23.18 6.34 17.87
CA PRO A 374 -22.33 5.42 18.63
C PRO A 374 -21.45 4.56 17.68
N GLY A 375 -20.18 4.40 18.02
CA GLY A 375 -19.22 3.66 17.21
C GLY A 375 -18.72 4.38 15.96
N PHE A 376 -19.16 5.62 15.67
CA PHE A 376 -18.64 6.42 14.57
C PHE A 376 -17.55 7.36 15.05
N SER A 377 -16.54 7.53 14.20
CA SER A 377 -15.49 8.54 14.38
C SER A 377 -15.55 9.57 13.24
N ARG A 378 -15.23 10.81 13.57
CA ARG A 378 -14.90 11.83 12.59
C ARG A 378 -13.41 11.73 12.29
N LEU A 379 -13.08 11.66 11.04
CA LEU A 379 -11.75 11.36 10.55
C LEU A 379 -11.34 12.35 9.47
N HIS A 380 -10.06 12.68 9.40
CA HIS A 380 -9.45 13.37 8.28
C HIS A 380 -8.58 12.38 7.50
N VAL A 381 -8.87 12.16 6.24
CA VAL A 381 -8.16 11.22 5.37
C VAL A 381 -7.22 11.99 4.47
N PHE A 382 -5.91 11.78 4.63
CA PHE A 382 -4.92 12.46 3.78
C PHE A 382 -5.02 12.02 2.33
N GLY A 383 -4.94 12.99 1.42
CA GLY A 383 -4.99 12.74 -0.03
C GLY A 383 -6.38 12.43 -0.59
N ALA A 384 -7.43 12.52 0.23
CA ALA A 384 -8.81 12.44 -0.26
C ALA A 384 -9.28 13.82 -0.75
N GLU A 385 -10.07 13.85 -1.81
CA GLU A 385 -10.64 15.09 -2.35
C GLU A 385 -11.53 15.80 -1.31
N GLU A 386 -12.36 15.01 -0.62
CA GLU A 386 -13.12 15.43 0.57
C GLU A 386 -12.51 14.74 1.81
N PRO A 387 -11.55 15.36 2.50
CA PRO A 387 -10.77 14.69 3.52
C PRO A 387 -11.54 14.37 4.80
N GLN A 388 -12.64 15.07 5.08
CA GLN A 388 -13.44 14.83 6.29
C GLN A 388 -14.48 13.75 6.07
N VAL A 389 -14.31 12.64 6.77
CA VAL A 389 -15.19 11.46 6.69
C VAL A 389 -15.71 11.09 8.07
N SER A 390 -17.01 10.76 8.16
CA SER A 390 -17.57 10.11 9.34
C SER A 390 -17.85 8.64 9.04
N ALA A 391 -17.18 7.75 9.75
CA ALA A 391 -17.28 6.31 9.52
C ALA A 391 -17.41 5.53 10.83
N ALA A 392 -18.15 4.41 10.79
CA ALA A 392 -18.08 3.41 11.85
C ALA A 392 -16.65 2.89 11.93
N SER A 393 -16.04 2.95 13.11
CA SER A 393 -14.60 2.75 13.28
C SER A 393 -14.29 1.69 14.31
N ILE A 394 -13.39 0.77 13.95
CA ILE A 394 -12.75 -0.19 14.85
C ILE A 394 -11.31 0.29 15.03
N VAL A 395 -10.96 0.74 16.24
CA VAL A 395 -9.61 1.25 16.51
C VAL A 395 -8.87 0.30 17.44
N LYS A 396 -7.70 -0.14 17.00
CA LYS A 396 -6.85 -1.07 17.76
C LYS A 396 -5.62 -0.33 18.27
N ILE A 397 -5.44 -0.32 19.59
CA ILE A 397 -4.26 0.21 20.26
C ILE A 397 -3.55 -0.96 20.93
N GLU A 398 -2.45 -1.37 20.33
CA GLU A 398 -1.66 -2.51 20.82
C GLU A 398 -0.82 -2.10 22.02
N LYS A 399 -0.73 -2.99 23.02
CA LYS A 399 0.17 -2.86 24.18
C LYS A 399 1.26 -3.92 24.14
N PRO A 400 2.43 -3.67 24.75
CA PRO A 400 3.55 -4.60 24.68
C PRO A 400 3.29 -5.99 25.27
N ASP A 401 2.47 -6.06 26.31
CA ASP A 401 2.25 -7.25 27.14
C ASP A 401 0.84 -7.85 26.97
N GLU A 402 0.06 -7.39 26.04
CA GLU A 402 -1.30 -7.88 25.78
C GLU A 402 -1.35 -8.64 24.45
N GLU A 403 -1.90 -9.87 24.45
CA GLU A 403 -2.06 -10.69 23.23
C GLU A 403 -3.12 -10.09 22.29
N GLU A 404 -4.18 -9.47 22.85
CA GLU A 404 -5.22 -8.82 22.06
C GLU A 404 -5.08 -7.30 22.09
N PRO A 405 -5.21 -6.64 20.93
CA PRO A 405 -5.18 -5.18 20.88
C PRO A 405 -6.42 -4.58 21.54
N PHE A 406 -6.22 -3.57 22.37
CA PHE A 406 -7.30 -2.84 22.98
C PHE A 406 -8.18 -2.14 21.95
N ILE A 407 -9.51 -2.31 22.04
CA ILE A 407 -10.50 -1.70 21.14
C ILE A 407 -11.33 -0.68 21.94
N PRO A 408 -10.97 0.61 21.93
CA PRO A 408 -11.68 1.63 22.71
C PRO A 408 -13.08 1.97 22.16
N PHE A 409 -13.37 1.65 20.89
CA PHE A 409 -14.63 1.95 20.21
C PHE A 409 -15.27 0.68 19.69
N ALA A 410 -16.40 0.33 20.25
CA ALA A 410 -17.11 -0.89 19.88
C ALA A 410 -18.02 -0.68 18.66
N ALA A 411 -17.47 -0.38 17.51
CA ALA A 411 -18.16 -0.69 16.27
C ALA A 411 -17.78 -2.12 15.87
N SER A 412 -18.75 -3.00 15.79
CA SER A 412 -18.53 -4.38 15.33
C SER A 412 -18.25 -4.47 13.82
N MET A 413 -18.50 -3.40 13.07
CA MET A 413 -18.32 -3.33 11.62
C MET A 413 -17.96 -1.89 11.21
N GLY A 414 -17.03 -1.74 10.28
CA GLY A 414 -16.64 -0.44 9.77
C GLY A 414 -15.24 -0.41 9.21
N ALA A 415 -14.63 0.75 9.22
CA ALA A 415 -13.22 0.89 8.90
C ALA A 415 -12.37 0.51 10.13
N ALA A 416 -11.41 -0.37 9.94
CA ALA A 416 -10.46 -0.78 10.97
C ALA A 416 -9.22 0.09 10.92
N PHE A 417 -8.71 0.50 12.07
CA PHE A 417 -7.56 1.38 12.19
C PHE A 417 -6.54 0.85 13.21
N LEU A 418 -5.27 0.97 12.86
CA LEU A 418 -4.13 0.87 13.76
C LEU A 418 -3.61 2.28 14.08
N HIS A 419 -2.93 2.42 15.21
CA HIS A 419 -2.31 3.70 15.54
C HIS A 419 -1.13 4.00 14.61
N GLY A 420 -1.05 5.23 14.11
CA GLY A 420 -0.20 5.64 12.99
C GLY A 420 1.12 6.32 13.38
N ALA A 421 1.41 6.55 14.68
CA ALA A 421 2.61 7.29 15.10
C ALA A 421 3.94 6.57 14.80
N ALA A 422 3.93 5.25 14.67
CA ALA A 422 5.06 4.46 14.19
C ALA A 422 4.57 3.33 13.28
N VAL A 423 5.35 3.00 12.25
CA VAL A 423 5.01 1.99 11.22
C VAL A 423 6.24 1.15 10.90
N THR A 424 6.06 -0.13 10.65
CA THR A 424 7.18 -0.95 10.17
C THR A 424 7.53 -0.59 8.73
N VAL A 425 8.81 -0.65 8.37
CA VAL A 425 9.30 -0.37 7.01
C VAL A 425 8.55 -1.20 5.97
N HIS A 426 8.24 -2.46 6.28
CA HIS A 426 7.45 -3.33 5.39
C HIS A 426 6.03 -2.77 5.13
N LYS A 427 5.34 -2.27 6.16
CA LYS A 427 4.01 -1.65 6.00
C LYS A 427 4.07 -0.25 5.36
N ALA A 428 5.24 0.39 5.37
CA ALA A 428 5.46 1.68 4.74
C ALA A 428 5.67 1.61 3.22
N GLN A 429 5.88 0.41 2.66
CA GLN A 429 6.02 0.23 1.22
C GLN A 429 4.78 0.77 0.48
N GLY A 430 5.00 1.43 -0.65
CA GLY A 430 3.94 2.12 -1.41
C GLY A 430 3.39 3.40 -0.76
N SER A 431 3.92 3.84 0.39
CA SER A 431 3.58 5.11 1.05
C SER A 431 4.71 6.12 0.91
N GLN A 432 4.40 7.41 1.00
CA GLN A 432 5.37 8.50 1.03
C GLN A 432 4.91 9.60 2.00
N TRP A 433 5.87 10.33 2.55
CA TRP A 433 5.65 11.46 3.47
C TRP A 433 6.65 12.57 3.17
N ASN A 434 6.26 13.80 3.38
CA ASN A 434 7.17 14.94 3.20
C ASN A 434 8.41 14.79 4.10
N THR A 435 8.21 14.52 5.37
CA THR A 435 9.30 14.23 6.33
C THR A 435 9.18 12.81 6.84
N VAL A 436 10.28 12.08 6.91
CA VAL A 436 10.35 10.73 7.45
C VAL A 436 11.38 10.65 8.57
N GLN A 437 11.00 10.02 9.67
CA GLN A 437 11.91 9.67 10.76
C GLN A 437 12.26 8.18 10.66
N VAL A 438 13.51 7.84 10.47
CA VAL A 438 14.01 6.45 10.43
C VAL A 438 14.69 6.12 11.75
N PHE A 439 14.22 5.08 12.43
CA PHE A 439 14.74 4.66 13.71
C PHE A 439 15.98 3.76 13.54
N ALA A 440 17.15 4.36 13.46
CA ALA A 440 18.42 3.69 13.19
C ALA A 440 18.78 2.56 14.19
N PRO A 441 18.46 2.63 15.50
CA PRO A 441 18.77 1.53 16.41
C PRO A 441 18.13 0.19 16.01
N ASP A 442 16.97 0.22 15.36
CA ASP A 442 16.31 -1.01 14.88
C ASP A 442 17.02 -1.59 13.65
N LEU A 443 17.49 -0.72 12.75
CA LEU A 443 18.30 -1.11 11.59
C LEU A 443 19.68 -1.61 11.97
N TYR A 444 20.28 -1.03 13.00
CA TYR A 444 21.53 -1.52 13.58
C TYR A 444 21.39 -2.96 14.10
N VAL A 445 20.26 -3.28 14.76
CA VAL A 445 19.99 -4.66 15.17
C VAL A 445 19.93 -5.59 13.96
N ALA A 446 19.27 -5.18 12.87
CA ALA A 446 19.24 -5.96 11.64
C ALA A 446 20.67 -6.17 11.05
N ALA A 447 21.50 -5.13 11.07
CA ALA A 447 22.90 -5.21 10.64
C ALA A 447 23.70 -6.19 11.49
N LYS A 448 23.57 -6.13 12.81
CA LYS A 448 24.26 -7.05 13.74
C LYS A 448 23.80 -8.49 13.62
N MET A 449 22.54 -8.74 13.25
CA MET A 449 22.04 -10.09 13.00
C MET A 449 22.63 -10.71 11.71
N GLY A 450 23.22 -9.91 10.83
CA GLY A 450 23.83 -10.40 9.60
C GLY A 450 22.86 -11.06 8.61
N ARG A 451 21.54 -10.79 8.72
CA ARG A 451 20.56 -11.36 7.82
C ARG A 451 20.74 -10.83 6.41
N VAL A 452 20.65 -11.74 5.45
CA VAL A 452 20.71 -11.45 4.01
C VAL A 452 19.36 -11.77 3.39
N GLU A 453 18.88 -10.92 2.50
CA GLU A 453 17.65 -11.07 1.76
C GLU A 453 17.90 -10.68 0.30
N ALA A 454 17.54 -11.55 -0.64
CA ALA A 454 17.81 -11.38 -2.08
C ALA A 454 19.27 -10.97 -2.37
N GLY A 455 20.24 -11.68 -1.77
CA GLY A 455 21.67 -11.44 -1.98
C GLY A 455 22.26 -10.19 -1.31
N GLN A 456 21.46 -9.39 -0.61
CA GLN A 456 21.93 -8.17 0.07
C GLN A 456 21.64 -8.20 1.59
N PRO A 457 22.45 -7.53 2.41
CA PRO A 457 22.17 -7.38 3.83
C PRO A 457 20.78 -6.75 4.06
N LEU A 458 19.95 -7.39 4.88
CA LEU A 458 18.58 -6.95 5.16
C LEU A 458 18.51 -5.48 5.62
N TRP A 459 19.47 -5.03 6.46
CA TRP A 459 19.49 -3.66 6.95
C TRP A 459 19.60 -2.62 5.81
N LYS A 460 20.33 -2.93 4.73
CA LYS A 460 20.47 -2.05 3.56
C LYS A 460 19.12 -1.89 2.84
N ARG A 461 18.42 -2.99 2.64
CA ARG A 461 17.07 -2.96 2.02
C ARG A 461 16.07 -2.21 2.90
N LEU A 462 16.09 -2.44 4.21
CA LEU A 462 15.27 -1.70 5.17
C LEU A 462 15.58 -0.20 5.13
N ALA A 463 16.87 0.17 5.16
CA ALA A 463 17.30 1.56 5.07
C ALA A 463 16.88 2.20 3.74
N TYR A 464 17.09 1.51 2.62
CA TYR A 464 16.70 1.97 1.29
C TYR A 464 15.20 2.26 1.21
N VAL A 465 14.37 1.29 1.59
CA VAL A 465 12.91 1.48 1.58
C VAL A 465 12.51 2.62 2.51
N ALA A 466 13.05 2.69 3.73
CA ALA A 466 12.71 3.73 4.68
C ALA A 466 13.07 5.13 4.18
N ILE A 467 14.27 5.30 3.65
CA ILE A 467 14.79 6.58 3.14
C ILE A 467 13.99 7.05 1.92
N THR A 468 13.70 6.14 0.99
CA THR A 468 12.93 6.45 -0.22
C THR A 468 11.44 6.78 0.04
N ARG A 469 10.98 6.69 1.29
CA ARG A 469 9.65 7.18 1.70
C ARG A 469 9.61 8.68 1.94
N ALA A 470 10.77 9.32 2.15
CA ALA A 470 10.86 10.77 2.33
C ALA A 470 10.80 11.49 0.97
N GLN A 471 9.92 12.49 0.88
CA GLN A 471 9.83 13.39 -0.29
C GLN A 471 10.79 14.57 -0.14
N ASP A 472 10.73 15.26 1.02
CA ASP A 472 11.42 16.53 1.24
C ASP A 472 12.51 16.40 2.31
N ARG A 473 12.28 15.64 3.39
CA ARG A 473 13.19 15.61 4.54
C ARG A 473 13.32 14.24 5.16
N LEU A 474 14.56 13.87 5.45
CA LEU A 474 14.96 12.63 6.16
C LEU A 474 15.54 12.97 7.54
N ILE A 475 15.03 12.33 8.59
CA ILE A 475 15.59 12.38 9.93
C ILE A 475 16.05 10.97 10.30
N TRP A 476 17.37 10.79 10.42
CA TRP A 476 17.98 9.56 10.87
C TRP A 476 18.15 9.59 12.38
N VAL A 477 17.31 8.89 13.11
CA VAL A 477 17.22 8.93 14.58
C VAL A 477 18.12 7.86 15.18
N VAL A 478 19.14 8.26 15.96
CA VAL A 478 20.17 7.35 16.49
C VAL A 478 19.96 6.91 17.94
N ARG A 479 19.06 7.56 18.70
CA ARG A 479 18.79 7.21 20.09
C ARG A 479 17.33 6.92 20.36
N ASN A 480 17.10 5.98 21.27
CA ASN A 480 15.78 5.59 21.73
C ASN A 480 15.22 6.57 22.79
N ARG A 481 15.06 7.82 22.40
CA ARG A 481 14.46 8.87 23.24
C ARG A 481 13.50 9.70 22.41
N LEU A 482 12.34 10.04 22.99
CA LEU A 482 11.41 10.98 22.38
C LEU A 482 11.74 12.40 22.85
N SER A 483 11.49 13.37 21.99
CA SER A 483 11.45 14.78 22.38
C SER A 483 10.26 15.02 23.34
N ARG A 484 10.23 16.14 24.03
CA ARG A 484 9.01 16.60 24.68
C ARG A 484 8.13 17.28 23.63
N PRO A 485 6.80 17.10 23.69
CA PRO A 485 5.92 17.84 22.79
C PRO A 485 6.07 19.34 23.05
N THR A 486 6.12 20.09 21.97
CA THR A 486 6.18 21.55 22.03
C THR A 486 4.79 22.17 22.06
N GLN A 487 3.78 21.41 21.61
CA GLN A 487 2.37 21.81 21.57
C GLN A 487 1.44 20.62 21.81
N PRO A 488 0.21 20.83 22.24
CA PRO A 488 -0.80 19.78 22.30
C PRO A 488 -1.08 19.21 20.91
N LEU A 489 -1.62 17.99 20.86
CA LEU A 489 -2.14 17.47 19.60
C LEU A 489 -3.24 18.42 19.09
N THR A 490 -3.15 18.79 17.81
CA THR A 490 -4.10 19.70 17.17
C THR A 490 -4.66 19.08 15.89
N VAL A 491 -5.77 19.63 15.44
CA VAL A 491 -6.41 19.32 14.15
C VAL A 491 -6.47 20.55 13.24
N ASP A 492 -6.01 21.70 13.74
CA ASP A 492 -6.12 22.99 13.05
C ASP A 492 -5.15 23.15 11.89
N ASP A 493 -4.08 22.34 11.88
CA ASP A 493 -3.08 22.26 10.81
C ASP A 493 -3.51 21.40 9.61
N LEU A 494 -4.67 20.75 9.71
CA LEU A 494 -5.13 19.84 8.67
C LEU A 494 -5.73 20.60 7.48
N PRO A 495 -5.32 20.30 6.23
CA PRO A 495 -5.82 21.00 5.06
C PRO A 495 -7.32 20.73 4.86
N ALA A 496 -8.08 21.79 4.55
CA ALA A 496 -9.51 21.67 4.29
C ALA A 496 -9.83 20.89 3.00
N ARG A 497 -8.90 20.85 2.04
CA ARG A 497 -8.93 20.06 0.80
C ARG A 497 -7.55 19.49 0.53
N ALA A 498 -7.49 18.40 -0.24
CA ALA A 498 -6.22 17.92 -0.76
C ALA A 498 -5.54 19.05 -1.54
N ALA A 499 -4.25 19.28 -1.29
CA ALA A 499 -3.47 20.09 -2.20
C ALA A 499 -3.57 19.45 -3.59
N PRO A 500 -3.85 20.23 -4.66
CA PRO A 500 -3.79 19.68 -6.00
C PRO A 500 -2.38 19.10 -6.17
N LEU A 501 -2.31 17.83 -6.62
CA LEU A 501 -1.06 17.25 -7.06
C LEU A 501 -0.61 18.07 -8.26
N THR A 502 0.18 19.10 -8.03
CA THR A 502 0.95 19.75 -9.07
C THR A 502 1.92 18.69 -9.59
N LEU A 503 1.61 18.14 -10.77
CA LEU A 503 2.68 17.75 -11.66
C LEU A 503 3.57 18.98 -11.71
N ALA A 504 4.82 18.86 -11.24
CA ALA A 504 5.75 19.97 -11.22
C ALA A 504 5.72 20.64 -12.61
N SER A 505 5.02 21.77 -12.68
CA SER A 505 5.04 22.64 -13.83
C SER A 505 6.34 23.40 -13.73
N GLU A 506 7.14 23.33 -14.77
CA GLU A 506 8.26 24.20 -15.02
C GLU A 506 7.88 25.64 -14.65
N GLU A 507 8.35 26.13 -13.52
CA GLU A 507 8.40 27.57 -13.26
C GLU A 507 9.69 28.10 -13.88
N GLN A 508 9.46 28.81 -14.99
CA GLN A 508 10.13 30.02 -15.41
C GLN A 508 11.68 30.06 -15.35
N ALA A 509 12.28 29.66 -16.45
CA ALA A 509 13.46 30.38 -16.90
C ALA A 509 12.96 31.71 -17.47
N ASP A 510 13.12 32.80 -16.74
CA ASP A 510 13.03 34.16 -17.24
C ASP A 510 14.42 34.61 -17.72
N PRO A 511 14.52 35.53 -18.70
CA PRO A 511 15.50 35.65 -19.75
C PRO A 511 16.91 36.05 -19.36
#